data_9094e9b8c0f3ad3beec7ffd4980b6556
#
_entry.id   9094e9b8c0f3ad3beec7ffd4980b6556
#
_cell.length_a   1.000
_cell.length_b   1.000
_cell.length_c   1.000
_cell.angle_alpha   90.00
_cell.angle_beta   90.00
_cell.angle_gamma   90.00
#
_symmetry.space_group_name_H-M   'P 1'
#
loop_
_entity.id
_entity.type
_entity.pdbx_description
1 polymer ?
#
loop_
_entity_poly.entity_id
_entity_poly.type
_entity_poly.pdbx_seq_one_letter_code
_entity_poly.pdbx_strand_id
1 'polypeptide(L)'
;MNFRRNRHWKYLLLIVLIFSAINLKGQNLNELIKGNVSYISSQNVYAQFVSTSDIQAGDTLFLSIKDSLQPVLIVKNLSSISCVCYLIPGSIVAVSNQVYAKKRIEEKPVDVVIQKSKEAIAVNDQLVKNPVKKDKTGESKPSFDGRVSISSYINNTSDTTINTTTRFNLSLNAIHIANSKFSAECYLSLTNKNGFIPQLGPDTLTTINYRLAPTNDLKIYNLAVKYDISKTANVILGRKINSSLANIGAVDGLQFENNGKNISYGAFVGSRPDTYNYNINPYLFQFGAYISHHLTKEKGYMQTSFAAINQTNNFQTDRRFLYFQHNNSLLKHLDLFCSFEVDLYGANNQKDSAKVKDISGNDSTVFWNNRTPKNIIDLTSAYVSLNYRPWNNLSLSLSYDARKNIYYYETYKNYIDSVLDKETRQGLRFHAYYRPFNFLSIGGNAGYRFATATSKSSSNEYAYITIPDLPLINASMTIDATLLNTGYLSGLIYGGSLSRDFVNGKLYTELSFRHVNYTLKTTTNELENIGGLSMSWRITKKLLLSADFEGSLDTYNKLQWRSFINISQRF
;
A
#
# COMPACT_ATOMS: atom_id res chain seq x y z
N MET A 1 1.97 27.04 50.27
CA MET A 1 1.47 26.77 48.92
C MET A 1 2.50 27.25 47.94
N ASN A 2 3.39 26.35 47.47
CA ASN A 2 4.46 26.68 46.51
C ASN A 2 4.07 26.14 45.12
N PHE A 3 3.71 27.03 44.23
CA PHE A 3 3.53 26.74 42.81
C PHE A 3 4.88 26.45 42.16
N ARG A 4 5.20 25.19 41.92
CA ARG A 4 6.28 24.81 41.01
C ARG A 4 5.84 25.11 39.58
N ARG A 5 6.41 26.17 39.01
CA ARG A 5 6.24 26.66 37.64
C ARG A 5 6.75 25.62 36.66
N ASN A 6 5.85 24.97 35.93
CA ASN A 6 6.17 23.97 34.89
C ASN A 6 7.06 24.58 33.78
N ARG A 7 8.30 24.16 33.73
CA ARG A 7 9.31 24.61 32.76
C ARG A 7 9.02 24.17 31.32
N HIS A 8 8.14 23.20 31.11
CA HIS A 8 7.87 22.56 29.81
C HIS A 8 7.05 23.42 28.84
N TRP A 9 6.22 24.32 29.34
CA TRP A 9 5.44 25.24 28.49
C TRP A 9 6.30 26.25 27.72
N LYS A 10 7.48 26.58 28.22
CA LYS A 10 8.41 27.49 27.55
C LYS A 10 9.03 26.87 26.30
N TYR A 11 9.27 25.57 26.31
CA TYR A 11 9.79 24.86 25.14
C TYR A 11 8.73 24.65 24.07
N LEU A 12 7.48 24.44 24.45
CA LEU A 12 6.35 24.35 23.52
C LEU A 12 6.12 25.69 22.79
N LEU A 13 6.19 26.80 23.53
CA LEU A 13 6.11 28.15 22.97
C LEU A 13 7.30 28.48 22.07
N LEU A 14 8.49 28.00 22.38
CA LEU A 14 9.67 28.18 21.57
C LEU A 14 9.58 27.41 20.24
N ILE A 15 9.03 26.20 20.28
CA ILE A 15 8.77 25.39 19.07
C ILE A 15 7.74 26.08 18.18
N VAL A 16 6.67 26.62 18.74
CA VAL A 16 5.64 27.37 17.99
C VAL A 16 6.20 28.66 17.39
N LEU A 17 7.09 29.36 18.10
CA LEU A 17 7.76 30.58 17.60
C LEU A 17 8.79 30.30 16.49
N ILE A 18 9.48 29.17 16.54
CA ILE A 18 10.39 28.77 15.45
C ILE A 18 9.62 28.46 14.18
N PHE A 19 8.40 27.88 14.30
CA PHE A 19 7.52 27.62 13.14
C PHE A 19 6.96 28.89 12.47
N SER A 20 6.84 30.01 13.18
CA SER A 20 6.28 31.26 12.65
C SER A 20 7.27 32.13 11.88
N ALA A 21 8.59 31.83 11.92
CA ALA A 21 9.63 32.72 11.37
C ALA A 21 10.05 32.41 9.93
N ILE A 22 9.48 31.40 9.26
CA ILE A 22 9.91 31.00 7.90
C ILE A 22 8.94 31.54 6.86
N ASN A 23 9.20 32.76 6.36
CA ASN A 23 8.55 33.30 5.17
C ASN A 23 9.15 32.66 3.92
N LEU A 24 8.39 31.91 3.13
CA LEU A 24 8.82 31.33 1.86
C LEU A 24 7.94 31.81 0.71
N LYS A 25 8.58 32.35 -0.31
CA LYS A 25 7.99 32.84 -1.55
C LYS A 25 7.55 31.70 -2.50
N GLY A 26 6.54 32.00 -3.30
CA GLY A 26 5.80 31.09 -4.16
C GLY A 26 6.58 30.29 -5.20
N GLN A 27 5.96 29.22 -5.63
CA GLN A 27 6.49 28.13 -6.45
C GLN A 27 6.44 28.40 -7.95
N ASN A 28 7.50 27.98 -8.66
CA ASN A 28 7.50 27.83 -10.12
C ASN A 28 6.92 26.46 -10.51
N LEU A 29 6.16 26.44 -11.61
CA LEU A 29 5.62 25.22 -12.22
C LEU A 29 6.75 24.31 -12.70
N ASN A 30 6.94 23.19 -12.01
CA ASN A 30 7.90 22.16 -12.36
C ASN A 30 7.31 21.20 -13.41
N GLU A 31 8.15 20.68 -14.31
CA GLU A 31 7.75 19.59 -15.22
C GLU A 31 7.17 18.40 -14.44
N LEU A 32 6.10 17.81 -14.98
CA LEU A 32 5.37 16.71 -14.37
C LEU A 32 5.76 15.37 -14.99
N ILE A 33 6.05 14.38 -14.15
CA ILE A 33 6.28 12.99 -14.54
C ILE A 33 4.94 12.27 -14.49
N LYS A 34 4.52 11.69 -15.61
CA LYS A 34 3.24 10.99 -15.74
C LYS A 34 3.38 9.52 -15.41
N GLY A 35 2.47 9.01 -14.60
CA GLY A 35 2.30 7.61 -14.30
C GLY A 35 0.82 7.24 -14.24
N ASN A 36 0.52 5.96 -14.09
CA ASN A 36 -0.83 5.46 -13.98
C ASN A 36 -0.93 4.55 -12.75
N VAL A 37 -2.06 4.61 -12.05
CA VAL A 37 -2.35 3.65 -11.00
C VAL A 37 -2.57 2.29 -11.62
N SER A 38 -1.70 1.35 -11.32
CA SER A 38 -1.73 0.00 -11.90
C SER A 38 -2.57 -0.98 -11.08
N TYR A 39 -2.61 -0.79 -9.76
CA TYR A 39 -3.33 -1.67 -8.86
C TYR A 39 -3.65 -0.97 -7.54
N ILE A 40 -4.77 -1.33 -6.93
CA ILE A 40 -5.18 -0.85 -5.60
C ILE A 40 -5.47 -2.06 -4.73
N SER A 41 -4.71 -2.20 -3.65
CA SER A 41 -5.01 -3.13 -2.56
C SER A 41 -5.78 -2.40 -1.45
N SER A 42 -6.22 -3.14 -0.45
CA SER A 42 -6.90 -2.54 0.71
C SER A 42 -6.05 -1.54 1.51
N GLN A 43 -4.72 -1.57 1.36
CA GLN A 43 -3.80 -0.73 2.14
C GLN A 43 -2.86 0.11 1.30
N ASN A 44 -2.66 -0.25 0.05
CA ASN A 44 -1.68 0.40 -0.80
C ASN A 44 -2.24 0.60 -2.21
N VAL A 45 -1.83 1.67 -2.81
CA VAL A 45 -2.07 1.97 -4.21
C VAL A 45 -0.76 1.79 -4.96
N TYR A 46 -0.79 1.08 -6.07
CA TYR A 46 0.37 0.84 -6.92
C TYR A 46 0.26 1.74 -8.14
N ALA A 47 1.21 2.64 -8.29
CA ALA A 47 1.30 3.54 -9.43
C ALA A 47 2.50 3.14 -10.30
N GLN A 48 2.27 2.97 -11.59
CA GLN A 48 3.28 2.60 -12.57
C GLN A 48 3.70 3.83 -13.38
N PHE A 49 4.99 3.99 -13.56
CA PHE A 49 5.65 5.06 -14.33
C PHE A 49 6.54 4.45 -15.40
N VAL A 50 6.90 5.22 -16.40
CA VAL A 50 7.93 4.82 -17.37
C VAL A 50 9.28 4.63 -16.67
N SER A 51 9.57 5.50 -15.71
CA SER A 51 10.69 5.40 -14.79
C SER A 51 10.33 6.11 -13.49
N THR A 52 10.77 5.57 -12.37
CA THR A 52 10.64 6.20 -11.06
C THR A 52 11.94 6.88 -10.61
N SER A 53 12.90 7.08 -11.52
CA SER A 53 14.20 7.70 -11.21
C SER A 53 14.08 9.06 -10.51
N ASP A 54 13.09 9.85 -10.92
CA ASP A 54 12.81 11.18 -10.40
C ASP A 54 11.70 11.18 -9.34
N ILE A 55 11.23 10.02 -8.88
CA ILE A 55 10.23 9.81 -7.83
C ILE A 55 10.90 9.16 -6.63
N GLN A 56 10.48 9.51 -5.43
CA GLN A 56 11.06 8.98 -4.19
C GLN A 56 9.96 8.57 -3.20
N ALA A 57 10.30 7.70 -2.23
CA ALA A 57 9.44 7.44 -1.10
C ALA A 57 9.23 8.75 -0.31
N GLY A 58 7.98 9.03 0.07
CA GLY A 58 7.56 10.31 0.62
C GLY A 58 7.14 11.35 -0.43
N ASP A 59 7.35 11.11 -1.73
CA ASP A 59 6.80 12.00 -2.75
C ASP A 59 5.29 11.90 -2.80
N THR A 60 4.68 13.05 -3.00
CA THR A 60 3.24 13.14 -3.23
C THR A 60 2.97 12.99 -4.72
N LEU A 61 2.08 12.07 -5.06
CA LEU A 61 1.55 11.95 -6.40
C LEU A 61 0.22 12.69 -6.47
N PHE A 62 0.02 13.36 -7.59
CA PHE A 62 -1.10 14.25 -7.81
C PHE A 62 -2.00 13.70 -8.91
N LEU A 63 -3.29 13.90 -8.79
CA LEU A 63 -4.23 13.84 -9.91
C LEU A 63 -4.38 15.22 -10.51
N SER A 64 -4.37 15.31 -11.83
CA SER A 64 -4.73 16.56 -12.52
C SER A 64 -6.24 16.64 -12.66
N ILE A 65 -6.82 17.64 -12.04
CA ILE A 65 -8.26 17.92 -12.11
C ILE A 65 -8.42 19.38 -12.51
N LYS A 66 -8.88 19.65 -13.74
CA LYS A 66 -9.04 21.01 -14.33
C LYS A 66 -7.79 21.88 -14.10
N ASP A 67 -6.66 21.46 -14.66
CA ASP A 67 -5.36 22.17 -14.58
C ASP A 67 -4.83 22.43 -13.16
N SER A 68 -5.46 21.83 -12.15
CA SER A 68 -5.03 21.86 -10.76
C SER A 68 -4.54 20.50 -10.33
N LEU A 69 -3.34 20.43 -9.80
CA LEU A 69 -2.74 19.20 -9.25
C LEU A 69 -3.21 18.99 -7.81
N GLN A 70 -3.90 17.88 -7.58
CA GLN A 70 -4.35 17.48 -6.25
C GLN A 70 -3.48 16.38 -5.69
N PRO A 71 -2.97 16.51 -4.46
CA PRO A 71 -2.26 15.44 -3.79
C PRO A 71 -3.21 14.29 -3.48
N VAL A 72 -2.88 13.08 -3.91
CA VAL A 72 -3.75 11.90 -3.72
C VAL A 72 -3.05 10.71 -3.13
N LEU A 73 -1.74 10.57 -3.35
CA LEU A 73 -0.97 9.43 -2.89
C LEU A 73 0.36 9.91 -2.31
N ILE A 74 0.80 9.24 -1.26
CA ILE A 74 2.17 9.37 -0.74
C ILE A 74 2.91 8.09 -1.10
N VAL A 75 4.00 8.23 -1.80
CA VAL A 75 4.83 7.10 -2.21
C VAL A 75 5.49 6.48 -0.99
N LYS A 76 5.16 5.22 -0.72
CA LYS A 76 5.74 4.42 0.37
C LYS A 76 7.04 3.74 -0.06
N ASN A 77 6.96 3.02 -1.14
CA ASN A 77 8.04 2.22 -1.72
C ASN A 77 8.03 2.34 -3.23
N LEU A 78 9.19 2.15 -3.85
CA LEU A 78 9.35 2.22 -5.29
C LEU A 78 10.13 1.02 -5.82
N SER A 79 9.76 0.57 -7.01
CA SER A 79 10.63 -0.19 -7.93
C SER A 79 11.10 0.76 -9.04
N SER A 80 11.81 0.25 -10.03
CA SER A 80 12.29 1.04 -11.18
C SER A 80 11.18 1.67 -12.01
N ILE A 81 9.99 1.06 -12.01
CA ILE A 81 8.84 1.47 -12.84
C ILE A 81 7.53 1.58 -12.07
N SER A 82 7.50 1.28 -10.76
CA SER A 82 6.25 1.35 -9.98
C SER A 82 6.48 1.87 -8.57
N CYS A 83 5.46 2.54 -8.05
CA CYS A 83 5.39 3.03 -6.68
C CYS A 83 4.31 2.28 -5.92
N VAL A 84 4.62 1.87 -4.70
CA VAL A 84 3.63 1.49 -3.69
C VAL A 84 3.34 2.72 -2.88
N CYS A 85 2.09 3.13 -2.83
CA CYS A 85 1.69 4.39 -2.23
C CYS A 85 0.65 4.17 -1.13
N TYR A 86 0.67 5.03 -0.12
CA TYR A 86 -0.50 5.22 0.74
C TYR A 86 -1.48 6.16 0.05
N LEU A 87 -2.74 5.88 0.19
CA LEU A 87 -3.77 6.84 -0.15
C LEU A 87 -3.75 7.95 0.91
N ILE A 88 -3.65 9.20 0.49
CA ILE A 88 -3.82 10.32 1.41
C ILE A 88 -5.25 10.25 1.96
N PRO A 89 -5.46 10.33 3.26
CA PRO A 89 -6.79 10.34 3.84
C PRO A 89 -7.65 11.36 3.12
N GLY A 90 -8.80 10.90 2.60
CA GLY A 90 -9.65 11.75 1.81
C GLY A 90 -9.37 11.83 0.31
N SER A 91 -8.32 11.21 -0.17
CA SER A 91 -8.06 11.14 -1.61
C SER A 91 -8.66 9.89 -2.23
N ILE A 92 -9.11 10.03 -3.47
CA ILE A 92 -9.62 8.93 -4.26
C ILE A 92 -8.69 8.69 -5.43
N VAL A 93 -8.29 7.44 -5.54
CA VAL A 93 -7.49 7.00 -6.67
C VAL A 93 -8.09 5.70 -7.18
N ALA A 94 -8.30 5.64 -8.48
CA ALA A 94 -8.76 4.44 -9.17
C ALA A 94 -7.61 3.81 -9.96
N VAL A 95 -7.71 2.52 -10.20
CA VAL A 95 -6.85 1.83 -11.16
C VAL A 95 -6.99 2.55 -12.51
N SER A 96 -5.88 2.76 -13.19
CA SER A 96 -5.72 3.54 -14.43
C SER A 96 -5.84 5.06 -14.28
N ASN A 97 -6.00 5.60 -13.08
CA ASN A 97 -5.85 7.04 -12.91
C ASN A 97 -4.46 7.49 -13.32
N GLN A 98 -4.41 8.54 -14.12
CA GLN A 98 -3.16 9.20 -14.44
C GLN A 98 -2.71 10.02 -13.24
N VAL A 99 -1.61 9.63 -12.65
CA VAL A 99 -0.99 10.34 -11.53
C VAL A 99 0.26 11.07 -12.00
N TYR A 100 0.54 12.17 -11.35
CA TYR A 100 1.66 13.05 -11.69
C TYR A 100 2.59 13.17 -10.49
N ALA A 101 3.87 12.96 -10.70
CA ALA A 101 4.91 13.38 -9.78
C ALA A 101 5.52 14.69 -10.29
N LYS A 102 5.88 15.59 -9.39
CA LYS A 102 6.57 16.82 -9.77
C LYS A 102 8.05 16.50 -10.08
N LYS A 103 8.49 16.78 -11.32
CA LYS A 103 9.89 16.66 -11.70
C LYS A 103 10.68 17.82 -11.10
N ARG A 104 11.85 17.53 -10.59
CA ARG A 104 12.75 18.56 -10.06
C ARG A 104 13.62 19.12 -11.15
N ILE A 105 13.66 20.45 -11.21
CA ILE A 105 14.61 21.18 -12.04
C ILE A 105 15.93 21.27 -11.26
N GLU A 106 17.02 20.83 -11.85
CA GLU A 106 18.36 21.12 -11.34
C GLU A 106 18.67 22.60 -11.61
N GLU A 107 18.73 23.42 -10.57
CA GLU A 107 19.36 24.74 -10.69
C GLU A 107 20.86 24.55 -10.87
N LYS A 108 21.33 24.69 -12.11
CA LYS A 108 22.74 25.03 -12.36
C LYS A 108 22.95 26.48 -11.93
N PRO A 109 24.10 26.83 -11.31
CA PRO A 109 24.39 28.23 -11.02
C PRO A 109 24.42 28.99 -12.34
N VAL A 110 23.51 29.95 -12.47
CA VAL A 110 23.41 30.83 -13.63
C VAL A 110 24.25 32.05 -13.35
N ASP A 111 25.31 32.24 -14.13
CA ASP A 111 25.95 33.51 -14.28
C ASP A 111 24.97 34.54 -14.83
N VAL A 112 24.85 35.65 -14.10
CA VAL A 112 23.92 36.72 -14.39
C VAL A 112 24.38 37.47 -15.65
N VAL A 113 23.62 37.34 -16.73
CA VAL A 113 23.61 38.33 -17.80
C VAL A 113 22.21 38.88 -17.95
N ILE A 114 22.06 40.14 -17.58
CA ILE A 114 20.85 40.92 -17.71
C ILE A 114 20.71 41.33 -19.18
N GLN A 115 19.65 40.90 -19.85
CA GLN A 115 19.08 41.65 -20.98
C GLN A 115 17.57 41.70 -20.92
N LYS A 116 17.09 42.95 -20.86
CA LYS A 116 15.69 43.34 -21.03
C LYS A 116 15.26 43.17 -22.48
N SER A 117 14.11 42.60 -22.76
CA SER A 117 13.20 43.18 -23.76
C SER A 117 11.76 42.72 -23.55
N LYS A 118 10.88 43.70 -23.77
CA LYS A 118 9.42 43.63 -23.76
C LYS A 118 8.90 42.97 -25.04
N GLU A 119 7.77 42.26 -24.92
CA GLU A 119 6.59 42.36 -25.81
C GLU A 119 5.72 41.12 -25.60
N ALA A 120 4.52 41.31 -25.11
CA ALA A 120 3.21 41.46 -25.75
C ALA A 120 2.59 40.11 -26.21
N ILE A 121 1.63 39.73 -25.44
CA ILE A 121 0.37 38.99 -25.66
C ILE A 121 0.08 38.63 -27.13
N ALA A 122 -0.04 37.31 -27.38
CA ALA A 122 -0.99 36.79 -28.35
C ALA A 122 -1.46 35.41 -27.92
N VAL A 123 -2.74 35.32 -27.64
CA VAL A 123 -3.50 34.08 -27.52
C VAL A 123 -3.40 33.35 -28.84
N ASN A 124 -2.88 32.14 -28.84
CA ASN A 124 -3.11 31.24 -29.95
C ASN A 124 -3.26 29.80 -29.46
N ASP A 125 -4.48 29.37 -29.61
CA ASP A 125 -4.98 28.02 -29.42
C ASP A 125 -4.34 27.09 -30.44
N GLN A 126 -3.23 26.44 -30.07
CA GLN A 126 -2.68 25.34 -30.87
C GLN A 126 -2.35 24.18 -29.95
N LEU A 127 -3.19 23.16 -30.05
CA LEU A 127 -2.92 21.80 -29.67
C LEU A 127 -1.50 21.40 -30.13
N VAL A 128 -0.54 21.47 -29.25
CA VAL A 128 0.79 20.93 -29.49
C VAL A 128 0.68 19.40 -29.53
N LYS A 129 0.56 18.87 -30.72
CA LYS A 129 0.88 17.49 -31.01
C LYS A 129 2.39 17.33 -30.77
N ASN A 130 2.76 16.90 -29.58
CA ASN A 130 4.09 16.38 -29.38
C ASN A 130 4.18 15.05 -30.17
N PRO A 131 5.00 14.97 -31.22
CA PRO A 131 5.24 13.70 -31.85
C PRO A 131 5.97 12.84 -30.84
N VAL A 132 5.39 11.67 -30.55
CA VAL A 132 6.12 10.57 -29.94
C VAL A 132 7.37 10.39 -30.77
N LYS A 133 8.52 10.82 -30.27
CA LYS A 133 9.80 10.43 -30.85
C LYS A 133 9.82 8.90 -30.79
N LYS A 134 9.60 8.28 -31.94
CA LYS A 134 10.02 6.92 -32.17
C LYS A 134 11.54 6.95 -32.05
N ASP A 135 12.07 6.58 -30.93
CA ASP A 135 13.46 6.22 -30.81
C ASP A 135 13.69 5.07 -31.79
N LYS A 136 14.36 5.42 -32.88
CA LYS A 136 14.92 4.46 -33.82
C LYS A 136 16.06 3.78 -33.09
N THR A 137 16.02 2.44 -33.09
CA THR A 137 16.99 1.52 -32.47
C THR A 137 16.89 1.43 -30.93
N GLY A 138 15.96 0.56 -30.49
CA GLY A 138 15.78 0.24 -29.08
C GLY A 138 16.80 -0.78 -28.58
N GLU A 139 18.01 -0.37 -28.32
CA GLU A 139 18.85 -1.02 -27.32
C GLU A 139 18.62 -0.25 -26.02
N SER A 140 17.92 -0.86 -25.08
CA SER A 140 17.74 -0.28 -23.74
C SER A 140 19.12 -0.22 -23.09
N LYS A 141 19.56 0.99 -22.77
CA LYS A 141 20.85 1.22 -22.13
C LYS A 141 20.92 0.49 -20.80
N PRO A 142 22.10 -0.05 -20.43
CA PRO A 142 22.28 -0.66 -19.12
C PRO A 142 21.96 0.36 -18.03
N SER A 143 21.16 -0.07 -17.06
CA SER A 143 20.85 0.75 -15.89
C SER A 143 21.01 -0.08 -14.62
N PHE A 144 21.43 0.58 -13.56
CA PHE A 144 21.56 0.02 -12.25
C PHE A 144 20.93 0.97 -11.25
N ASP A 145 19.87 0.52 -10.59
CA ASP A 145 19.17 1.28 -9.57
C ASP A 145 19.11 0.46 -8.28
N GLY A 146 19.26 1.14 -7.16
CA GLY A 146 19.14 0.49 -5.89
C GLY A 146 18.57 1.39 -4.80
N ARG A 147 18.06 0.74 -3.76
CA ARG A 147 17.64 1.40 -2.55
C ARG A 147 17.94 0.54 -1.34
N VAL A 148 18.50 1.18 -0.33
CA VAL A 148 18.65 0.65 1.02
C VAL A 148 17.76 1.47 1.95
N SER A 149 17.07 0.81 2.86
CA SER A 149 16.35 1.51 3.93
C SER A 149 16.46 0.76 5.25
N ILE A 150 16.52 1.54 6.33
CA ILE A 150 16.43 1.05 7.70
C ILE A 150 15.22 1.71 8.32
N SER A 151 14.34 0.93 8.90
CA SER A 151 13.19 1.43 9.64
C SER A 151 13.09 0.78 11.01
N SER A 152 12.69 1.55 12.00
CA SER A 152 12.47 1.08 13.37
C SER A 152 11.06 1.46 13.82
N TYR A 153 10.32 0.47 14.30
CA TYR A 153 9.04 0.62 14.97
C TYR A 153 9.27 0.39 16.45
N ILE A 154 8.87 1.35 17.25
CA ILE A 154 8.95 1.28 18.70
C ILE A 154 7.53 1.46 19.22
N ASN A 155 7.07 0.54 20.04
CA ASN A 155 5.72 0.54 20.60
C ASN A 155 5.80 0.29 22.09
N ASN A 156 5.22 1.20 22.86
CA ASN A 156 5.02 1.05 24.29
C ASN A 156 3.53 0.75 24.54
N THR A 157 3.22 -0.47 24.92
CA THR A 157 1.85 -0.91 25.22
C THR A 157 1.52 -0.93 26.71
N SER A 158 2.51 -0.71 27.57
CA SER A 158 2.34 -0.64 29.02
C SER A 158 3.53 0.12 29.63
N ASP A 159 3.39 0.58 30.86
CA ASP A 159 4.39 1.39 31.56
C ASP A 159 5.79 0.75 31.64
N THR A 160 5.88 -0.54 31.40
CA THR A 160 7.12 -1.32 31.56
C THR A 160 7.57 -2.08 30.32
N THR A 161 6.79 -2.10 29.22
CA THR A 161 7.12 -2.93 28.05
C THR A 161 7.28 -2.12 26.78
N ILE A 162 8.48 -2.15 26.24
CA ILE A 162 8.81 -1.56 24.93
C ILE A 162 9.08 -2.68 23.95
N ASN A 163 8.29 -2.71 22.87
CA ASN A 163 8.49 -3.61 21.74
C ASN A 163 9.15 -2.86 20.61
N THR A 164 10.23 -3.41 20.09
CA THR A 164 10.97 -2.81 18.98
C THR A 164 11.04 -3.78 17.80
N THR A 165 10.73 -3.27 16.61
CA THR A 165 10.94 -4.00 15.37
C THR A 165 11.78 -3.17 14.43
N THR A 166 13.01 -3.61 14.19
CA THR A 166 13.91 -2.97 13.22
C THR A 166 13.91 -3.76 11.93
N ARG A 167 13.76 -3.07 10.81
CA ARG A 167 13.73 -3.68 9.49
C ARG A 167 14.75 -3.01 8.58
N PHE A 168 15.60 -3.83 7.99
CA PHE A 168 16.49 -3.46 6.91
C PHE A 168 15.92 -3.98 5.59
N ASN A 169 15.82 -3.11 4.57
CA ASN A 169 15.39 -3.52 3.23
C ASN A 169 16.46 -3.16 2.21
N LEU A 170 16.69 -4.06 1.27
CA LEU A 170 17.53 -3.87 0.10
C LEU A 170 16.72 -4.17 -1.15
N SER A 171 16.71 -3.24 -2.08
CA SER A 171 16.14 -3.41 -3.42
C SER A 171 17.19 -3.06 -4.44
N LEU A 172 17.44 -3.96 -5.38
CA LEU A 172 18.38 -3.79 -6.49
C LEU A 172 17.67 -4.17 -7.79
N ASN A 173 17.92 -3.39 -8.83
CA ASN A 173 17.47 -3.66 -10.18
C ASN A 173 18.58 -3.31 -11.16
N ALA A 174 19.05 -4.31 -11.91
CA ALA A 174 20.10 -4.17 -12.89
C ALA A 174 19.56 -4.63 -14.25
N ILE A 175 19.42 -3.71 -15.18
CA ILE A 175 18.90 -3.96 -16.52
C ILE A 175 20.05 -4.01 -17.50
N HIS A 176 20.08 -5.05 -18.37
CA HIS A 176 21.10 -5.25 -19.40
C HIS A 176 22.54 -5.15 -18.87
N ILE A 177 22.83 -5.95 -17.86
CA ILE A 177 24.12 -5.98 -17.15
C ILE A 177 25.27 -6.07 -18.18
N ALA A 178 26.20 -5.13 -18.12
CA ALA A 178 27.35 -5.05 -19.02
C ALA A 178 26.97 -5.08 -20.52
N ASN A 179 25.89 -4.42 -20.92
CA ASN A 179 25.30 -4.44 -22.28
C ASN A 179 24.89 -5.84 -22.78
N SER A 180 24.69 -6.77 -21.87
CA SER A 180 24.21 -8.11 -22.21
C SER A 180 22.69 -8.18 -22.23
N LYS A 181 22.14 -9.34 -22.60
CA LYS A 181 20.71 -9.65 -22.52
C LYS A 181 20.24 -10.05 -21.11
N PHE A 182 21.12 -10.00 -20.11
CA PHE A 182 20.81 -10.36 -18.75
C PHE A 182 20.40 -9.15 -17.92
N SER A 183 19.34 -9.32 -17.15
CA SER A 183 18.89 -8.38 -16.12
C SER A 183 18.70 -9.14 -14.82
N ALA A 184 18.86 -8.47 -13.67
CA ALA A 184 18.69 -9.10 -12.37
C ALA A 184 17.91 -8.17 -11.43
N GLU A 185 17.06 -8.76 -10.61
CA GLU A 185 16.26 -8.06 -9.62
C GLU A 185 16.43 -8.74 -8.27
N CYS A 186 16.54 -7.94 -7.22
CA CYS A 186 16.59 -8.43 -5.85
C CYS A 186 15.77 -7.52 -4.95
N TYR A 187 14.92 -8.11 -4.11
CA TYR A 187 14.26 -7.43 -3.00
C TYR A 187 14.22 -8.33 -1.78
N LEU A 188 14.93 -7.91 -0.74
CA LEU A 188 14.99 -8.62 0.52
C LEU A 188 14.71 -7.71 1.71
N SER A 189 14.23 -8.30 2.79
CA SER A 189 13.93 -7.64 4.05
C SER A 189 14.43 -8.48 5.21
N LEU A 190 15.31 -7.92 6.02
CA LEU A 190 15.74 -8.49 7.29
C LEU A 190 15.02 -7.76 8.41
N THR A 191 14.28 -8.51 9.23
CA THR A 191 13.52 -7.97 10.35
C THR A 191 14.05 -8.52 11.65
N ASN A 192 14.42 -7.66 12.57
CA ASN A 192 14.77 -7.99 13.95
C ASN A 192 13.63 -7.54 14.86
N LYS A 193 13.10 -8.43 15.67
CA LYS A 193 12.07 -8.15 16.66
C LYS A 193 12.62 -8.40 18.06
N ASN A 194 12.39 -7.45 18.95
CA ASN A 194 12.74 -7.53 20.36
C ASN A 194 11.58 -6.98 21.18
N GLY A 195 11.19 -7.67 22.24
CA GLY A 195 10.03 -7.21 23.01
C GLY A 195 9.65 -8.14 24.16
N PHE A 196 8.45 -7.90 24.67
CA PHE A 196 7.90 -8.64 25.79
C PHE A 196 6.51 -9.17 25.44
N ILE A 197 6.15 -10.33 25.98
CA ILE A 197 4.78 -10.87 25.94
C ILE A 197 4.24 -10.83 27.37
N PRO A 198 3.06 -10.21 27.59
CA PRO A 198 2.36 -10.34 28.84
C PRO A 198 1.78 -11.75 28.96
N GLN A 199 2.04 -12.44 30.06
CA GLN A 199 1.41 -13.70 30.43
C GLN A 199 0.73 -13.55 31.78
N LEU A 200 -0.44 -14.19 31.94
CA LEU A 200 -1.08 -14.29 33.25
C LEU A 200 -0.19 -15.09 34.20
N GLY A 201 0.08 -14.52 35.36
CA GLY A 201 0.78 -15.21 36.42
C GLY A 201 -0.02 -16.40 36.98
N PRO A 202 0.59 -17.24 37.82
CA PRO A 202 -0.07 -18.41 38.41
C PRO A 202 -1.34 -18.10 39.22
N ASP A 203 -1.44 -16.90 39.72
CA ASP A 203 -2.55 -16.38 40.53
C ASP A 203 -3.65 -15.70 39.68
N THR A 204 -3.55 -15.71 38.33
CA THR A 204 -4.48 -15.08 37.39
C THR A 204 -4.73 -13.57 37.59
N LEU A 205 -4.19 -12.96 38.62
CA LEU A 205 -4.35 -11.54 38.97
C LEU A 205 -3.12 -10.72 38.60
N THR A 206 -1.96 -11.36 38.45
CA THR A 206 -0.73 -10.68 38.07
C THR A 206 -0.38 -10.93 36.59
N THR A 207 0.06 -9.89 35.91
CA THR A 207 0.61 -10.00 34.55
C THR A 207 2.13 -9.99 34.65
N ILE A 208 2.76 -11.06 34.21
CA ILE A 208 4.23 -11.17 34.15
C ILE A 208 4.66 -10.91 32.71
N ASN A 209 5.58 -9.96 32.54
CA ASN A 209 6.11 -9.62 31.22
C ASN A 209 7.37 -10.48 30.93
N TYR A 210 7.22 -11.50 30.09
CA TYR A 210 8.35 -12.32 29.67
C TYR A 210 9.05 -11.66 28.48
N ARG A 211 10.37 -11.47 28.60
CA ARG A 211 11.18 -11.00 27.49
C ARG A 211 11.25 -12.09 26.42
N LEU A 212 10.86 -11.72 25.20
CA LEU A 212 11.08 -12.58 24.03
C LEU A 212 12.55 -12.61 23.67
N ALA A 213 13.05 -13.80 23.31
CA ALA A 213 14.34 -13.87 22.64
C ALA A 213 14.28 -13.06 21.32
N PRO A 214 15.31 -12.26 21.02
CA PRO A 214 15.35 -11.53 19.75
C PRO A 214 15.22 -12.49 18.58
N THR A 215 14.28 -12.19 17.68
CA THR A 215 14.07 -12.99 16.47
C THR A 215 14.55 -12.25 15.25
N ASN A 216 15.31 -12.94 14.41
CA ASN A 216 15.74 -12.45 13.11
C ASN A 216 14.98 -13.19 12.02
N ASP A 217 14.33 -12.47 11.13
CA ASP A 217 13.53 -13.01 10.03
C ASP A 217 14.01 -12.40 8.73
N LEU A 218 14.63 -13.20 7.86
CA LEU A 218 15.04 -12.80 6.52
C LEU A 218 14.00 -13.24 5.51
N LYS A 219 13.38 -12.29 4.82
CA LYS A 219 12.43 -12.56 3.75
C LYS A 219 12.97 -12.07 2.42
N ILE A 220 13.05 -12.98 1.48
CA ILE A 220 13.41 -12.70 0.09
C ILE A 220 12.11 -12.63 -0.70
N TYR A 221 11.70 -11.42 -1.09
CA TYR A 221 10.46 -11.20 -1.84
C TYR A 221 10.63 -11.35 -3.35
N ASN A 222 11.80 -10.97 -3.84
CA ASN A 222 12.19 -11.08 -5.24
C ASN A 222 13.69 -11.38 -5.31
N LEU A 223 14.06 -12.38 -6.08
CA LEU A 223 15.44 -12.69 -6.43
C LEU A 223 15.41 -13.43 -7.76
N ALA A 224 15.57 -12.71 -8.84
CA ALA A 224 15.37 -13.25 -10.18
C ALA A 224 16.40 -12.72 -11.16
N VAL A 225 16.76 -13.59 -12.11
CA VAL A 225 17.55 -13.25 -13.29
C VAL A 225 16.66 -13.41 -14.51
N LYS A 226 16.62 -12.38 -15.35
CA LYS A 226 15.89 -12.34 -16.61
C LYS A 226 16.87 -12.38 -17.77
N TYR A 227 16.58 -13.19 -18.77
CA TYR A 227 17.29 -13.25 -20.05
C TYR A 227 16.35 -12.89 -21.19
N ASP A 228 16.68 -11.86 -21.96
CA ASP A 228 15.90 -11.43 -23.12
C ASP A 228 16.29 -12.27 -24.35
N ILE A 229 15.43 -13.23 -24.71
CA ILE A 229 15.60 -14.07 -25.91
C ILE A 229 15.48 -13.19 -27.15
N SER A 230 14.44 -12.34 -27.17
CA SER A 230 14.14 -11.39 -28.23
C SER A 230 13.66 -10.06 -27.66
N LYS A 231 13.26 -9.10 -28.50
CA LYS A 231 12.68 -7.82 -28.05
C LYS A 231 11.34 -7.96 -27.31
N THR A 232 10.65 -9.08 -27.50
CA THR A 232 9.34 -9.34 -26.91
C THR A 232 9.34 -10.52 -25.95
N ALA A 233 10.26 -11.49 -26.14
CA ALA A 233 10.29 -12.73 -25.39
C ALA A 233 11.45 -12.76 -24.38
N ASN A 234 11.15 -13.17 -23.16
CA ASN A 234 12.13 -13.33 -22.09
C ASN A 234 11.86 -14.59 -21.26
N VAL A 235 12.90 -15.04 -20.60
CA VAL A 235 12.86 -16.11 -19.59
C VAL A 235 13.37 -15.54 -18.28
N ILE A 236 12.69 -15.87 -17.20
CA ILE A 236 13.02 -15.43 -15.85
C ILE A 236 13.25 -16.66 -14.98
N LEU A 237 14.36 -16.69 -14.30
CA LEU A 237 14.72 -17.76 -13.35
C LEU A 237 14.85 -17.15 -11.95
N GLY A 238 14.21 -17.78 -10.96
CA GLY A 238 14.27 -17.37 -9.57
C GLY A 238 12.90 -17.02 -8.99
N ARG A 239 12.89 -16.24 -7.91
CA ARG A 239 11.68 -15.79 -7.22
C ARG A 239 11.15 -14.52 -7.83
N LYS A 240 9.99 -14.57 -8.45
CA LYS A 240 9.32 -13.38 -9.00
C LYS A 240 7.81 -13.51 -8.99
N ILE A 241 7.13 -12.39 -8.73
CA ILE A 241 5.69 -12.26 -8.95
C ILE A 241 5.48 -11.94 -10.43
N ASN A 242 4.61 -12.70 -11.08
CA ASN A 242 4.27 -12.45 -12.49
C ASN A 242 3.50 -11.14 -12.63
N SER A 243 3.94 -10.28 -13.54
CA SER A 243 3.33 -8.96 -13.74
C SER A 243 1.91 -9.00 -14.30
N SER A 244 1.55 -10.06 -15.03
CA SER A 244 0.22 -10.24 -15.63
C SER A 244 -0.77 -10.96 -14.71
N LEU A 245 -0.30 -11.52 -13.59
CA LEU A 245 -1.06 -12.38 -12.69
C LEU A 245 -0.82 -12.00 -11.23
N ALA A 246 -1.26 -10.82 -10.84
CA ALA A 246 -0.94 -10.23 -9.53
C ALA A 246 -1.37 -11.09 -8.31
N ASN A 247 -2.42 -11.89 -8.45
CA ASN A 247 -2.99 -12.65 -7.32
C ASN A 247 -2.33 -14.00 -7.06
N ILE A 248 -1.52 -14.54 -7.98
CA ILE A 248 -0.89 -15.85 -7.77
C ILE A 248 0.28 -15.83 -6.78
N GLY A 249 0.77 -14.64 -6.43
CA GLY A 249 1.92 -14.47 -5.56
C GLY A 249 3.25 -14.72 -6.26
N ALA A 250 4.29 -14.94 -5.45
CA ALA A 250 5.63 -15.23 -5.96
C ALA A 250 5.77 -16.69 -6.37
N VAL A 251 6.56 -16.93 -7.42
CA VAL A 251 6.95 -18.26 -7.91
C VAL A 251 8.47 -18.37 -7.83
N ASP A 252 8.95 -19.44 -7.17
CA ASP A 252 10.34 -19.85 -7.12
C ASP A 252 10.58 -20.85 -8.25
N GLY A 253 10.99 -20.39 -9.42
CA GLY A 253 11.07 -21.25 -10.58
C GLY A 253 11.40 -20.55 -11.87
N LEU A 254 10.86 -21.08 -12.94
CA LEU A 254 11.04 -20.61 -14.30
C LEU A 254 9.76 -19.95 -14.81
N GLN A 255 9.89 -18.78 -15.41
CA GLN A 255 8.79 -18.08 -16.07
C GLN A 255 9.23 -17.71 -17.50
N PHE A 256 8.34 -17.92 -18.45
CA PHE A 256 8.47 -17.47 -19.83
C PHE A 256 7.41 -16.41 -20.11
N GLU A 257 7.79 -15.33 -20.73
CA GLU A 257 6.88 -14.25 -21.13
C GLU A 257 7.17 -13.82 -22.56
N ASN A 258 6.13 -13.63 -23.34
CA ASN A 258 6.19 -12.96 -24.63
C ASN A 258 5.22 -11.78 -24.65
N ASN A 259 5.77 -10.58 -24.70
CA ASN A 259 5.05 -9.30 -24.62
C ASN A 259 4.91 -8.68 -26.01
N GLY A 260 3.91 -9.14 -26.77
CA GLY A 260 3.56 -8.57 -28.07
C GLY A 260 2.85 -7.21 -27.93
N LYS A 261 2.62 -6.53 -29.04
CA LYS A 261 2.02 -5.19 -29.06
C LYS A 261 0.61 -5.16 -28.48
N ASN A 262 -0.23 -6.15 -28.83
CA ASN A 262 -1.63 -6.23 -28.40
C ASN A 262 -1.91 -7.49 -27.60
N ILE A 263 -1.10 -8.52 -27.73
CA ILE A 263 -1.27 -9.80 -27.04
C ILE A 263 0.04 -10.14 -26.36
N SER A 264 -0.03 -10.46 -25.08
CA SER A 264 1.05 -11.06 -24.30
C SER A 264 0.62 -12.43 -23.84
N TYR A 265 1.53 -13.36 -23.76
CA TYR A 265 1.28 -14.68 -23.20
C TYR A 265 2.52 -15.20 -22.50
N GLY A 266 2.31 -16.12 -21.59
CA GLY A 266 3.39 -16.71 -20.84
C GLY A 266 2.98 -17.95 -20.09
N ALA A 267 3.98 -18.58 -19.51
CA ALA A 267 3.83 -19.75 -18.66
C ALA A 267 4.83 -19.70 -17.53
N PHE A 268 4.52 -20.36 -16.44
CA PHE A 268 5.40 -20.46 -15.30
C PHE A 268 5.32 -21.84 -14.66
N VAL A 269 6.41 -22.22 -14.02
CA VAL A 269 6.55 -23.47 -13.27
C VAL A 269 7.52 -23.26 -12.11
N GLY A 270 7.14 -23.73 -10.92
CA GLY A 270 7.99 -23.60 -9.74
C GLY A 270 7.24 -23.86 -8.45
N SER A 271 7.88 -23.57 -7.32
CA SER A 271 7.25 -23.65 -6.01
C SER A 271 6.71 -22.29 -5.56
N ARG A 272 5.70 -22.33 -4.73
CA ARG A 272 5.19 -21.15 -4.03
C ARG A 272 5.92 -21.04 -2.69
N PRO A 273 6.53 -19.88 -2.37
CA PRO A 273 7.15 -19.69 -1.07
C PRO A 273 6.13 -19.82 0.06
N ASP A 274 6.62 -20.22 1.22
CA ASP A 274 5.82 -20.29 2.44
C ASP A 274 5.20 -18.91 2.76
N THR A 275 3.95 -18.92 3.19
CA THR A 275 3.19 -17.68 3.44
C THR A 275 3.62 -16.90 4.67
N TYR A 276 4.26 -17.56 5.65
CA TYR A 276 4.67 -16.94 6.90
C TYR A 276 6.09 -16.40 6.86
N ASN A 277 7.05 -17.25 6.52
CA ASN A 277 8.47 -16.91 6.59
C ASN A 277 9.11 -16.64 5.22
N TYR A 278 8.37 -16.84 4.13
CA TYR A 278 8.85 -16.69 2.74
C TYR A 278 10.03 -17.60 2.40
N ASN A 279 10.22 -18.71 3.13
CA ASN A 279 11.18 -19.72 2.78
C ASN A 279 10.77 -20.49 1.53
N ILE A 280 11.72 -21.12 0.88
CA ILE A 280 11.46 -22.02 -0.24
C ILE A 280 10.61 -23.19 0.27
N ASN A 281 9.49 -23.45 -0.38
CA ASN A 281 8.60 -24.56 -0.06
C ASN A 281 8.43 -25.48 -1.28
N PRO A 282 9.30 -26.49 -1.46
CA PRO A 282 9.27 -27.37 -2.62
C PRO A 282 8.01 -28.25 -2.68
N TYR A 283 7.32 -28.42 -1.56
CA TYR A 283 6.11 -29.24 -1.49
C TYR A 283 4.90 -28.53 -2.11
N LEU A 284 4.89 -27.19 -2.11
CA LEU A 284 3.81 -26.38 -2.68
C LEU A 284 4.20 -25.94 -4.10
N PHE A 285 4.08 -26.88 -5.05
CA PHE A 285 4.49 -26.68 -6.43
C PHE A 285 3.31 -26.15 -7.27
N GLN A 286 3.57 -25.22 -8.17
CA GLN A 286 2.55 -24.67 -9.05
C GLN A 286 3.08 -24.47 -10.47
N PHE A 287 2.17 -24.61 -11.43
CA PHE A 287 2.42 -24.31 -12.83
C PHE A 287 1.15 -23.75 -13.46
N GLY A 288 1.34 -22.94 -14.49
CA GLY A 288 0.22 -22.30 -15.17
C GLY A 288 0.65 -21.58 -16.43
N ALA A 289 -0.36 -21.20 -17.19
CA ALA A 289 -0.18 -20.39 -18.40
C ALA A 289 -1.22 -19.28 -18.44
N TYR A 290 -0.90 -18.21 -19.13
CA TYR A 290 -1.80 -17.07 -19.28
C TYR A 290 -1.71 -16.45 -20.67
N ILE A 291 -2.78 -15.76 -21.02
CA ILE A 291 -2.87 -14.87 -22.16
C ILE A 291 -3.46 -13.53 -21.71
N SER A 292 -2.94 -12.46 -22.25
CA SER A 292 -3.38 -11.09 -21.92
C SER A 292 -3.51 -10.28 -23.20
N HIS A 293 -4.67 -9.68 -23.41
CA HIS A 293 -4.94 -8.76 -24.50
C HIS A 293 -4.82 -7.33 -23.99
N HIS A 294 -4.07 -6.49 -24.72
CA HIS A 294 -3.85 -5.07 -24.41
C HIS A 294 -4.32 -4.19 -25.55
N LEU A 295 -5.04 -3.15 -25.22
CA LEU A 295 -5.45 -2.13 -26.17
C LEU A 295 -5.18 -0.75 -25.54
N THR A 296 -4.24 -0.01 -26.14
CA THR A 296 -3.95 1.35 -25.72
C THR A 296 -4.42 2.32 -26.80
N LYS A 297 -5.25 3.29 -26.41
CA LYS A 297 -5.71 4.41 -27.23
C LYS A 297 -5.26 5.72 -26.60
N GLU A 298 -5.38 6.84 -27.33
CA GLU A 298 -5.00 8.17 -26.82
C GLU A 298 -5.73 8.56 -25.50
N LYS A 299 -6.96 8.06 -25.29
CA LYS A 299 -7.82 8.42 -24.16
C LYS A 299 -7.97 7.33 -23.11
N GLY A 300 -7.27 6.21 -23.24
CA GLY A 300 -7.41 5.14 -22.26
C GLY A 300 -6.72 3.86 -22.65
N TYR A 301 -6.84 2.90 -21.77
CA TYR A 301 -6.17 1.63 -21.81
C TYR A 301 -7.15 0.51 -21.41
N MET A 302 -7.02 -0.64 -22.06
CA MET A 302 -7.75 -1.84 -21.69
C MET A 302 -6.79 -3.02 -21.64
N GLN A 303 -6.91 -3.83 -20.61
CA GLN A 303 -6.20 -5.10 -20.50
C GLN A 303 -7.16 -6.17 -20.01
N THR A 304 -7.16 -7.31 -20.68
CA THR A 304 -7.90 -8.51 -20.27
C THR A 304 -6.93 -9.67 -20.19
N SER A 305 -6.81 -10.27 -19.01
CA SER A 305 -5.93 -11.41 -18.76
C SER A 305 -6.74 -12.61 -18.34
N PHE A 306 -6.39 -13.78 -18.85
CA PHE A 306 -6.94 -15.06 -18.48
C PHE A 306 -5.81 -16.04 -18.21
N ALA A 307 -5.91 -16.82 -17.13
CA ALA A 307 -4.93 -17.84 -16.79
C ALA A 307 -5.59 -19.11 -16.24
N ALA A 308 -4.89 -20.23 -16.43
CA ALA A 308 -5.21 -21.51 -15.83
C ALA A 308 -4.00 -21.98 -15.01
N ILE A 309 -4.24 -22.29 -13.75
CA ILE A 309 -3.20 -22.61 -12.78
C ILE A 309 -3.55 -23.90 -12.04
N ASN A 310 -2.56 -24.76 -11.88
CA ASN A 310 -2.63 -25.95 -11.03
C ASN A 310 -1.56 -25.84 -9.94
N GLN A 311 -1.97 -26.05 -8.70
CA GLN A 311 -1.12 -26.10 -7.52
C GLN A 311 -1.19 -27.50 -6.92
N THR A 312 -0.03 -28.04 -6.54
CA THR A 312 0.06 -29.31 -5.84
C THR A 312 0.69 -29.10 -4.47
N ASN A 313 0.34 -29.96 -3.52
CA ASN A 313 0.98 -30.07 -2.22
C ASN A 313 1.42 -31.52 -2.03
N ASN A 314 2.71 -31.77 -1.78
CA ASN A 314 3.28 -33.12 -1.77
C ASN A 314 2.91 -33.92 -3.03
N PHE A 315 3.02 -33.30 -4.21
CA PHE A 315 2.68 -33.87 -5.53
C PHE A 315 1.20 -34.26 -5.74
N GLN A 316 0.34 -34.03 -4.77
CA GLN A 316 -1.10 -34.17 -4.93
C GLN A 316 -1.73 -32.83 -5.30
N THR A 317 -2.70 -32.85 -6.20
CA THR A 317 -3.42 -31.61 -6.54
C THR A 317 -4.06 -31.02 -5.29
N ASP A 318 -3.65 -29.80 -4.95
CA ASP A 318 -4.17 -29.02 -3.82
C ASP A 318 -5.23 -28.03 -4.28
N ARG A 319 -4.96 -27.37 -5.40
CA ARG A 319 -5.85 -26.38 -5.99
C ARG A 319 -5.69 -26.35 -7.51
N ARG A 320 -6.78 -26.27 -8.24
CA ARG A 320 -6.82 -25.99 -9.68
C ARG A 320 -7.82 -24.87 -9.89
N PHE A 321 -7.37 -23.78 -10.52
CA PHE A 321 -8.23 -22.61 -10.66
C PHE A 321 -7.99 -21.86 -11.96
N LEU A 322 -9.02 -21.15 -12.36
CA LEU A 322 -8.98 -20.17 -13.44
C LEU A 322 -8.89 -18.78 -12.83
N TYR A 323 -8.08 -17.95 -13.44
CA TYR A 323 -7.93 -16.55 -13.08
C TYR A 323 -8.37 -15.68 -14.25
N PHE A 324 -9.17 -14.67 -13.96
CA PHE A 324 -9.60 -13.66 -14.92
C PHE A 324 -9.36 -12.28 -14.33
N GLN A 325 -8.84 -11.37 -15.14
CA GLN A 325 -8.67 -9.96 -14.79
C GLN A 325 -9.04 -9.09 -15.99
N HIS A 326 -9.80 -8.05 -15.74
CA HIS A 326 -10.11 -7.04 -16.75
C HIS A 326 -9.95 -5.66 -16.15
N ASN A 327 -9.25 -4.80 -16.89
CA ASN A 327 -9.07 -3.39 -16.59
C ASN A 327 -9.44 -2.57 -17.82
N ASN A 328 -10.29 -1.55 -17.66
CA ASN A 328 -10.79 -0.76 -18.77
C ASN A 328 -10.99 0.70 -18.35
N SER A 329 -10.22 1.58 -18.95
CA SER A 329 -10.36 3.04 -18.85
C SER A 329 -10.70 3.71 -20.18
N LEU A 330 -11.11 2.92 -21.20
CA LEU A 330 -11.52 3.45 -22.50
C LEU A 330 -12.93 4.06 -22.49
N LEU A 331 -13.74 3.69 -21.49
CA LEU A 331 -15.09 4.21 -21.32
C LEU A 331 -15.03 5.65 -20.83
N LYS A 332 -15.81 6.51 -21.44
CA LYS A 332 -15.84 7.91 -21.07
C LYS A 332 -16.33 8.08 -19.63
N HIS A 333 -15.52 8.72 -18.79
CA HIS A 333 -15.81 8.98 -17.38
C HIS A 333 -15.96 7.73 -16.49
N LEU A 334 -15.66 6.54 -17.00
CA LEU A 334 -15.83 5.30 -16.25
C LEU A 334 -14.58 4.43 -16.36
N ASP A 335 -13.98 4.10 -15.21
CA ASP A 335 -12.92 3.11 -15.09
C ASP A 335 -13.50 1.86 -14.44
N LEU A 336 -13.29 0.71 -15.07
CA LEU A 336 -13.70 -0.59 -14.58
C LEU A 336 -12.46 -1.43 -14.30
N PHE A 337 -12.41 -2.02 -13.13
CA PHE A 337 -11.49 -3.11 -12.82
C PHE A 337 -12.25 -4.29 -12.23
N CYS A 338 -11.98 -5.50 -12.70
CA CYS A 338 -12.46 -6.70 -12.05
C CYS A 338 -11.43 -7.83 -12.12
N SER A 339 -11.45 -8.69 -11.09
CA SER A 339 -10.67 -9.92 -11.06
C SER A 339 -11.45 -11.03 -10.37
N PHE A 340 -11.35 -12.23 -10.90
CA PHE A 340 -12.07 -13.41 -10.41
C PHE A 340 -11.12 -14.61 -10.34
N GLU A 341 -11.27 -15.41 -9.30
CA GLU A 341 -10.67 -16.74 -9.21
C GLU A 341 -11.77 -17.76 -9.03
N VAL A 342 -11.78 -18.76 -9.90
CA VAL A 342 -12.73 -19.85 -9.87
C VAL A 342 -11.98 -21.16 -9.68
N ASP A 343 -12.18 -21.81 -8.55
CA ASP A 343 -11.58 -23.09 -8.25
C ASP A 343 -12.39 -24.21 -8.94
N LEU A 344 -11.66 -25.08 -9.65
CA LEU A 344 -12.20 -26.25 -10.34
C LEU A 344 -11.94 -27.54 -9.56
N TYR A 345 -11.20 -27.45 -8.46
CA TYR A 345 -10.82 -28.58 -7.65
C TYR A 345 -10.90 -28.20 -6.17
N GLY A 346 -11.52 -29.04 -5.40
CA GLY A 346 -11.61 -28.93 -3.96
C GLY A 346 -11.37 -30.27 -3.30
N ALA A 347 -11.20 -30.27 -2.02
CA ALA A 347 -11.12 -31.49 -1.24
C ALA A 347 -12.12 -31.42 -0.08
N ASN A 348 -12.95 -32.46 0.04
CA ASN A 348 -13.72 -32.66 1.25
C ASN A 348 -12.76 -33.14 2.35
N ASN A 349 -12.56 -32.35 3.37
CA ASN A 349 -11.87 -32.77 4.58
C ASN A 349 -12.91 -33.41 5.51
N GLN A 350 -13.04 -34.72 5.46
CA GLN A 350 -13.78 -35.47 6.45
C GLN A 350 -12.84 -35.86 7.59
N LYS A 351 -13.25 -35.54 8.82
CA LYS A 351 -12.59 -36.07 10.01
C LYS A 351 -13.12 -37.47 10.21
N ASP A 352 -12.32 -38.45 9.85
CA ASP A 352 -12.60 -39.85 10.17
C ASP A 352 -11.97 -40.20 11.53
N SER A 353 -12.58 -41.10 12.25
CA SER A 353 -12.07 -41.59 13.52
C SER A 353 -12.19 -43.11 13.60
N ALA A 354 -11.19 -43.75 14.16
CA ALA A 354 -11.27 -45.14 14.53
C ALA A 354 -10.89 -45.33 15.99
N LYS A 355 -11.57 -46.23 16.63
CA LYS A 355 -11.16 -46.71 17.96
C LYS A 355 -9.99 -47.68 17.78
N VAL A 356 -8.87 -47.37 18.35
CA VAL A 356 -7.67 -48.23 18.35
C VAL A 356 -7.33 -48.54 19.80
N LYS A 357 -7.06 -49.79 20.08
CA LYS A 357 -6.55 -50.18 21.41
C LYS A 357 -5.07 -49.82 21.50
N ASP A 358 -4.73 -49.10 22.55
CA ASP A 358 -3.33 -48.84 22.87
C ASP A 358 -2.60 -50.11 23.31
N ILE A 359 -1.26 -50.02 23.50
CA ILE A 359 -0.42 -51.11 23.93
C ILE A 359 -0.88 -51.66 25.31
N SER A 360 -1.60 -50.87 26.08
CA SER A 360 -2.13 -51.22 27.41
C SER A 360 -3.57 -51.77 27.35
N GLY A 361 -4.13 -51.92 26.14
CA GLY A 361 -5.48 -52.44 25.93
C GLY A 361 -6.62 -51.46 26.10
N ASN A 362 -6.33 -50.14 26.32
CA ASN A 362 -7.33 -49.10 26.45
C ASN A 362 -7.81 -48.60 25.08
N ASP A 363 -9.10 -48.35 24.96
CA ASP A 363 -9.68 -47.77 23.74
C ASP A 363 -9.29 -46.28 23.62
N SER A 364 -8.48 -45.96 22.62
CA SER A 364 -8.23 -44.56 22.21
C SER A 364 -8.86 -44.29 20.86
N THR A 365 -9.41 -43.07 20.69
CA THR A 365 -9.97 -42.66 19.39
C THR A 365 -8.92 -41.86 18.64
N VAL A 366 -8.43 -42.41 17.56
CA VAL A 366 -7.50 -41.74 16.65
C VAL A 366 -8.33 -41.01 15.58
N PHE A 367 -8.09 -39.72 15.43
CA PHE A 367 -8.70 -38.91 14.38
C PHE A 367 -7.69 -38.67 13.26
N TRP A 368 -8.13 -38.84 12.02
CA TRP A 368 -7.36 -38.42 10.85
C TRP A 368 -8.23 -37.66 9.87
N ASN A 369 -7.61 -36.79 9.12
CA ASN A 369 -8.29 -36.05 8.06
C ASN A 369 -8.25 -36.90 6.78
N ASN A 370 -9.41 -37.39 6.36
CA ASN A 370 -9.56 -38.02 5.06
C ASN A 370 -9.89 -36.95 4.01
N ARG A 371 -8.99 -36.76 3.07
CA ARG A 371 -9.09 -35.76 2.02
C ARG A 371 -9.52 -36.43 0.72
N THR A 372 -10.82 -36.38 0.43
CA THR A 372 -11.34 -36.91 -0.83
C THR A 372 -11.39 -35.80 -1.89
N PRO A 373 -10.72 -36.01 -3.05
CA PRO A 373 -10.74 -35.06 -4.13
C PRO A 373 -12.17 -34.92 -4.72
N LYS A 374 -12.57 -33.70 -5.01
CA LYS A 374 -13.87 -33.39 -5.62
C LYS A 374 -13.68 -32.31 -6.69
N ASN A 375 -14.21 -32.56 -7.88
CA ASN A 375 -14.37 -31.49 -8.86
C ASN A 375 -15.48 -30.55 -8.40
N ILE A 376 -15.17 -29.27 -8.35
CA ILE A 376 -16.08 -28.21 -7.93
C ILE A 376 -16.02 -27.06 -8.93
N ILE A 377 -16.99 -26.18 -8.86
CA ILE A 377 -16.92 -24.84 -9.42
C ILE A 377 -17.24 -23.90 -8.27
N ASP A 378 -16.21 -23.29 -7.71
CA ASP A 378 -16.34 -22.37 -6.56
C ASP A 378 -15.63 -21.05 -6.84
N LEU A 379 -16.38 -19.95 -6.72
CA LEU A 379 -15.83 -18.61 -6.82
C LEU A 379 -15.10 -18.25 -5.50
N THR A 380 -13.79 -18.39 -5.51
CA THR A 380 -12.97 -18.23 -4.30
C THR A 380 -12.46 -16.81 -4.09
N SER A 381 -12.40 -16.03 -5.17
CA SER A 381 -12.04 -14.62 -5.08
C SER A 381 -12.80 -13.83 -6.14
N ALA A 382 -13.42 -12.73 -5.72
CA ALA A 382 -14.04 -11.76 -6.61
C ALA A 382 -13.71 -10.36 -6.14
N TYR A 383 -13.24 -9.54 -7.05
CA TYR A 383 -13.08 -8.12 -6.83
C TYR A 383 -13.60 -7.35 -8.04
N VAL A 384 -14.45 -6.38 -7.82
CA VAL A 384 -14.97 -5.47 -8.84
C VAL A 384 -14.86 -4.06 -8.32
N SER A 385 -14.36 -3.15 -9.13
CA SER A 385 -14.28 -1.72 -8.82
C SER A 385 -14.73 -0.91 -10.02
N LEU A 386 -15.66 0.00 -9.78
CA LEU A 386 -16.19 0.97 -10.72
C LEU A 386 -15.85 2.35 -10.22
N ASN A 387 -15.22 3.18 -11.05
CA ASN A 387 -14.97 4.57 -10.75
C ASN A 387 -15.63 5.43 -11.82
N TYR A 388 -16.55 6.27 -11.39
CA TYR A 388 -17.32 7.14 -12.27
C TYR A 388 -17.04 8.60 -11.95
N ARG A 389 -16.61 9.35 -12.95
CA ARG A 389 -16.31 10.78 -12.87
C ARG A 389 -17.18 11.55 -13.84
N PRO A 390 -18.44 11.83 -13.47
CA PRO A 390 -19.34 12.58 -14.34
C PRO A 390 -18.79 13.98 -14.67
N TRP A 391 -18.17 14.60 -13.67
CA TRP A 391 -17.54 15.92 -13.77
C TRP A 391 -16.12 15.90 -13.18
N ASN A 392 -15.32 16.89 -13.50
CA ASN A 392 -13.94 16.96 -13.03
C ASN A 392 -13.81 17.16 -11.51
N ASN A 393 -14.86 17.64 -10.86
CA ASN A 393 -14.91 17.91 -9.42
C ASN A 393 -15.73 16.88 -8.63
N LEU A 394 -16.29 15.86 -9.28
CA LEU A 394 -17.01 14.76 -8.63
C LEU A 394 -16.43 13.42 -9.05
N SER A 395 -16.08 12.58 -8.08
CA SER A 395 -15.65 11.21 -8.28
C SER A 395 -16.45 10.30 -7.37
N LEU A 396 -17.02 9.25 -7.96
CA LEU A 396 -17.76 8.21 -7.26
C LEU A 396 -17.08 6.88 -7.53
N SER A 397 -16.92 6.08 -6.50
CA SER A 397 -16.33 4.74 -6.60
C SER A 397 -17.20 3.74 -5.88
N LEU A 398 -17.47 2.61 -6.53
CA LEU A 398 -18.12 1.47 -5.93
C LEU A 398 -17.22 0.25 -6.10
N SER A 399 -16.96 -0.46 -5.02
CA SER A 399 -16.20 -1.70 -5.10
C SER A 399 -16.85 -2.81 -4.29
N TYR A 400 -16.73 -4.01 -4.83
CA TYR A 400 -17.10 -5.25 -4.18
C TYR A 400 -15.85 -6.12 -4.03
N ASP A 401 -15.63 -6.65 -2.84
CA ASP A 401 -14.53 -7.55 -2.52
C ASP A 401 -15.08 -8.78 -1.78
N ALA A 402 -14.84 -9.96 -2.31
CA ALA A 402 -15.26 -11.24 -1.73
C ALA A 402 -14.10 -12.22 -1.64
N ARG A 403 -12.92 -11.75 -1.26
CA ARG A 403 -11.72 -12.58 -1.15
C ARG A 403 -11.72 -13.41 0.12
N LYS A 404 -11.52 -14.70 -0.03
CA LYS A 404 -11.22 -15.61 1.07
C LYS A 404 -9.72 -15.58 1.37
N ASN A 405 -9.34 -15.44 2.64
CA ASN A 405 -7.97 -15.62 3.15
C ASN A 405 -6.89 -14.67 2.58
N ILE A 406 -6.98 -13.40 2.89
CA ILE A 406 -5.87 -12.47 2.65
C ILE A 406 -5.07 -12.31 3.95
N TYR A 407 -3.83 -12.84 3.97
CA TYR A 407 -2.88 -12.62 5.07
C TYR A 407 -2.14 -11.31 4.81
N TYR A 408 -2.20 -10.39 5.77
CA TYR A 408 -1.50 -9.12 5.70
C TYR A 408 -0.33 -9.11 6.67
N TYR A 409 0.76 -8.48 6.24
CA TYR A 409 1.81 -8.10 7.17
C TYR A 409 1.26 -7.05 8.13
N GLU A 410 1.24 -7.38 9.40
CA GLU A 410 0.85 -6.46 10.45
C GLU A 410 1.88 -5.33 10.55
N THR A 411 1.50 -4.15 10.11
CA THR A 411 2.04 -2.93 10.66
C THR A 411 1.50 -2.84 12.09
N TYR A 412 2.33 -2.48 13.06
CA TYR A 412 1.89 -2.25 14.44
C TYR A 412 0.94 -1.06 14.45
N LYS A 413 -0.33 -1.33 14.32
CA LYS A 413 -1.40 -0.35 14.42
C LYS A 413 -1.97 -0.41 15.82
N ASN A 414 -2.58 0.68 16.28
CA ASN A 414 -3.39 0.61 17.49
C ASN A 414 -4.58 -0.34 17.25
N TYR A 415 -5.25 -0.72 18.33
CA TYR A 415 -6.36 -1.66 18.25
C TYR A 415 -7.47 -1.19 17.31
N ILE A 416 -7.84 0.09 17.39
CA ILE A 416 -8.89 0.68 16.56
C ILE A 416 -8.52 0.66 15.08
N ASP A 417 -7.31 1.08 14.71
CA ASP A 417 -6.85 1.04 13.31
C ASP A 417 -6.82 -0.38 12.77
N SER A 418 -6.43 -1.36 13.62
CA SER A 418 -6.46 -2.77 13.26
C SER A 418 -7.87 -3.29 13.01
N VAL A 419 -8.84 -2.85 13.80
CA VAL A 419 -10.26 -3.20 13.63
C VAL A 419 -10.82 -2.56 12.37
N LEU A 420 -10.59 -1.27 12.16
CA LEU A 420 -11.01 -0.54 10.96
C LEU A 420 -10.50 -1.23 9.69
N ASP A 421 -9.24 -1.64 9.69
CA ASP A 421 -8.65 -2.37 8.57
C ASP A 421 -9.32 -3.73 8.31
N LYS A 422 -9.57 -4.50 9.35
CA LYS A 422 -10.21 -5.81 9.21
C LYS A 422 -11.63 -5.70 8.67
N GLU A 423 -12.37 -4.75 9.18
CA GLU A 423 -13.78 -4.58 8.83
C GLU A 423 -13.99 -3.99 7.43
N THR A 424 -13.03 -3.27 6.89
CA THR A 424 -13.12 -2.67 5.54
C THR A 424 -12.70 -3.60 4.40
N ARG A 425 -12.21 -4.80 4.68
CA ARG A 425 -11.57 -5.67 3.68
C ARG A 425 -12.52 -6.52 2.84
N GLN A 426 -13.76 -6.76 3.27
CA GLN A 426 -14.72 -7.62 2.59
C GLN A 426 -16.08 -6.93 2.49
N GLY A 427 -16.77 -7.14 1.37
CA GLY A 427 -18.12 -6.61 1.16
C GLY A 427 -18.17 -5.48 0.14
N LEU A 428 -19.17 -4.64 0.26
CA LEU A 428 -19.37 -3.47 -0.58
C LEU A 428 -18.70 -2.24 0.04
N ARG A 429 -18.06 -1.43 -0.81
CA ARG A 429 -17.55 -0.12 -0.42
C ARG A 429 -17.99 0.91 -1.45
N PHE A 430 -18.55 1.97 -0.95
CA PHE A 430 -18.88 3.16 -1.72
C PHE A 430 -17.97 4.29 -1.27
N HIS A 431 -17.52 5.10 -2.21
CA HIS A 431 -16.72 6.26 -1.94
C HIS A 431 -17.19 7.42 -2.83
N ALA A 432 -17.29 8.60 -2.24
CA ALA A 432 -17.64 9.83 -2.93
C ALA A 432 -16.65 10.94 -2.57
N TYR A 433 -16.24 11.69 -3.57
CA TYR A 433 -15.42 12.87 -3.41
C TYR A 433 -16.01 13.99 -4.26
N TYR A 434 -16.18 15.15 -3.65
CA TYR A 434 -16.71 16.34 -4.31
C TYR A 434 -15.88 17.56 -3.91
N ARG A 435 -15.47 18.33 -4.90
CA ARG A 435 -14.77 19.59 -4.73
C ARG A 435 -15.61 20.74 -5.27
N PRO A 436 -16.51 21.31 -4.45
CA PRO A 436 -17.36 22.41 -4.88
C PRO A 436 -16.55 23.64 -5.26
N PHE A 437 -15.50 23.94 -4.51
CA PHE A 437 -14.64 25.11 -4.66
C PHE A 437 -13.16 24.72 -4.61
N ASN A 438 -12.27 25.56 -5.11
CA ASN A 438 -10.83 25.31 -5.07
C ASN A 438 -10.28 25.24 -3.65
N PHE A 439 -10.91 25.90 -2.71
CA PHE A 439 -10.51 25.96 -1.31
C PHE A 439 -11.23 24.92 -0.43
N LEU A 440 -12.12 24.11 -0.98
CA LEU A 440 -12.91 23.16 -0.19
C LEU A 440 -13.09 21.84 -0.92
N SER A 441 -12.79 20.73 -0.25
CA SER A 441 -13.16 19.39 -0.69
C SER A 441 -13.88 18.64 0.44
N ILE A 442 -14.87 17.86 0.02
CA ILE A 442 -15.71 17.05 0.90
C ILE A 442 -15.65 15.62 0.35
N GLY A 443 -15.54 14.67 1.22
CA GLY A 443 -15.57 13.29 0.80
C GLY A 443 -15.99 12.34 1.91
N GLY A 444 -16.16 11.10 1.51
CA GLY A 444 -16.48 10.06 2.46
C GLY A 444 -16.50 8.69 1.81
N ASN A 445 -16.48 7.69 2.66
CA ASN A 445 -16.65 6.31 2.25
C ASN A 445 -17.63 5.60 3.19
N ALA A 446 -18.34 4.62 2.66
CA ALA A 446 -19.17 3.71 3.40
C ALA A 446 -18.81 2.28 3.02
N GLY A 447 -18.48 1.47 3.99
CA GLY A 447 -18.17 0.07 3.83
C GLY A 447 -19.22 -0.78 4.55
N TYR A 448 -19.65 -1.85 3.89
CA TYR A 448 -20.55 -2.83 4.48
C TYR A 448 -20.03 -4.24 4.23
N ARG A 449 -19.82 -4.96 5.30
CA ARG A 449 -19.43 -6.37 5.28
C ARG A 449 -20.65 -7.24 5.57
N PHE A 450 -20.89 -8.20 4.71
CA PHE A 450 -21.99 -9.15 4.89
C PHE A 450 -21.70 -10.12 6.04
N ALA A 451 -22.75 -10.51 6.75
CA ALA A 451 -22.67 -11.57 7.73
C ALA A 451 -22.27 -12.90 7.08
N THR A 452 -21.50 -13.70 7.78
CA THR A 452 -21.18 -15.08 7.41
C THR A 452 -21.67 -16.03 8.51
N ALA A 453 -21.54 -17.34 8.30
CA ALA A 453 -21.89 -18.32 9.34
C ALA A 453 -21.11 -18.10 10.66
N THR A 454 -19.93 -17.48 10.60
CA THR A 454 -19.02 -17.29 11.74
C THR A 454 -18.83 -15.84 12.15
N SER A 455 -19.35 -14.88 11.39
CA SER A 455 -19.20 -13.46 11.69
C SER A 455 -20.48 -12.66 11.44
N LYS A 456 -20.79 -11.71 12.34
CA LYS A 456 -21.89 -10.76 12.15
C LYS A 456 -21.51 -9.74 11.07
N SER A 457 -22.53 -9.09 10.48
CA SER A 457 -22.31 -7.95 9.59
C SER A 457 -21.61 -6.81 10.31
N SER A 458 -20.89 -6.00 9.53
CA SER A 458 -20.28 -4.78 10.05
C SER A 458 -20.41 -3.65 9.04
N SER A 459 -20.42 -2.42 9.55
CA SER A 459 -20.38 -1.21 8.74
C SER A 459 -19.32 -0.25 9.26
N ASN A 460 -18.81 0.56 8.31
CA ASN A 460 -17.85 1.62 8.57
C ASN A 460 -18.17 2.78 7.65
N GLU A 461 -18.55 3.91 8.23
CA GLU A 461 -18.84 5.14 7.51
C GLU A 461 -17.82 6.20 7.93
N TYR A 462 -17.15 6.79 6.94
CA TYR A 462 -16.15 7.84 7.13
C TYR A 462 -16.53 9.06 6.30
N ALA A 463 -16.49 10.22 6.89
CA ALA A 463 -16.69 11.49 6.21
C ALA A 463 -15.61 12.49 6.61
N TYR A 464 -15.24 13.37 5.68
CA TYR A 464 -14.24 14.39 5.92
C TYR A 464 -14.48 15.65 5.11
N ILE A 465 -13.93 16.75 5.62
CA ILE A 465 -13.84 18.03 4.96
C ILE A 465 -12.40 18.47 4.99
N THR A 466 -11.85 18.87 3.82
CA THR A 466 -10.48 19.35 3.70
C THR A 466 -10.47 20.76 3.13
N ILE A 467 -9.74 21.64 3.77
CA ILE A 467 -9.36 22.98 3.29
C ILE A 467 -7.89 22.88 2.91
N PRO A 468 -7.55 22.79 1.61
CA PRO A 468 -6.19 22.48 1.15
C PRO A 468 -5.19 23.61 1.39
N ASP A 469 -5.66 24.83 1.55
CA ASP A 469 -4.79 25.99 1.77
C ASP A 469 -5.49 26.99 2.71
N LEU A 470 -5.03 27.00 3.95
CA LEU A 470 -5.45 28.00 4.94
C LEU A 470 -4.68 29.30 4.69
N PRO A 471 -5.37 30.46 4.44
CA PRO A 471 -4.72 31.69 4.00
C PRO A 471 -3.78 32.11 5.11
N LEU A 472 -3.27 32.36 5.88
CA LEU A 472 -2.31 32.86 6.85
C LEU A 472 -1.13 31.94 7.10
N ILE A 473 -1.38 30.63 7.07
CA ILE A 473 -0.38 29.65 7.46
C ILE A 473 0.06 28.73 6.32
N ASN A 474 -0.56 28.83 5.12
CA ASN A 474 -0.28 27.98 3.96
C ASN A 474 -0.24 26.49 4.35
N ALA A 475 -1.25 26.03 5.07
CA ALA A 475 -1.38 24.69 5.56
C ALA A 475 -2.69 24.06 5.10
N SER A 476 -2.69 22.75 4.92
CA SER A 476 -3.92 22.00 4.68
C SER A 476 -4.51 21.55 6.00
N MET A 477 -5.82 21.74 6.16
CA MET A 477 -6.56 21.27 7.34
C MET A 477 -7.62 20.25 6.89
N THR A 478 -7.68 19.12 7.60
CA THR A 478 -8.73 18.12 7.43
C THR A 478 -9.43 17.90 8.74
N ILE A 479 -10.76 17.83 8.69
CA ILE A 479 -11.61 17.41 9.82
C ILE A 479 -12.36 16.18 9.34
N ASP A 480 -12.43 15.15 10.18
CA ASP A 480 -13.01 13.88 9.83
C ASP A 480 -13.80 13.23 10.96
N ALA A 481 -14.71 12.35 10.56
CA ALA A 481 -15.45 11.50 11.49
C ALA A 481 -15.66 10.11 10.90
N THR A 482 -15.59 9.09 11.76
CA THR A 482 -15.82 7.69 11.42
C THR A 482 -16.86 7.10 12.36
N LEU A 483 -17.89 6.48 11.81
CA LEU A 483 -18.81 5.61 12.52
C LEU A 483 -18.41 4.16 12.25
N LEU A 484 -18.28 3.37 13.30
CA LEU A 484 -17.92 1.96 13.21
C LEU A 484 -18.95 1.12 13.95
N ASN A 485 -19.48 0.11 13.29
CA ASN A 485 -20.39 -0.86 13.90
C ASN A 485 -20.00 -2.27 13.47
N THR A 486 -19.54 -3.07 14.41
CA THR A 486 -19.09 -4.44 14.18
C THR A 486 -19.88 -5.43 15.04
N GLY A 487 -19.61 -6.72 14.88
CA GLY A 487 -20.20 -7.77 15.70
C GLY A 487 -19.91 -7.63 17.20
N TYR A 488 -18.83 -6.94 17.58
CA TYR A 488 -18.31 -6.89 18.95
C TYR A 488 -18.10 -5.47 19.50
N LEU A 489 -18.07 -4.44 18.65
CA LEU A 489 -17.98 -3.05 19.11
C LEU A 489 -18.78 -2.11 18.20
N SER A 490 -19.19 -0.98 18.74
CA SER A 490 -19.67 0.18 18.01
C SER A 490 -18.95 1.43 18.52
N GLY A 491 -18.65 2.37 17.64
CA GLY A 491 -17.91 3.56 18.03
C GLY A 491 -18.00 4.72 17.07
N LEU A 492 -17.69 5.88 17.62
CA LEU A 492 -17.52 7.14 16.91
C LEU A 492 -16.09 7.62 17.12
N ILE A 493 -15.41 7.90 16.01
CA ILE A 493 -14.09 8.51 15.98
C ILE A 493 -14.22 9.82 15.26
N TYR A 494 -13.74 10.90 15.83
CA TYR A 494 -13.66 12.18 15.15
C TYR A 494 -12.35 12.87 15.44
N GLY A 495 -11.88 13.65 14.50
CA GLY A 495 -10.60 14.28 14.65
C GLY A 495 -10.30 15.29 13.55
N GLY A 496 -9.05 15.60 13.45
CA GLY A 496 -8.55 16.44 12.39
C GLY A 496 -7.03 16.43 12.30
N SER A 497 -6.55 16.92 11.19
CA SER A 497 -5.12 17.08 10.94
C SER A 497 -4.81 18.42 10.30
N LEU A 498 -3.61 18.89 10.57
CA LEU A 498 -3.02 20.08 9.98
C LEU A 498 -1.68 19.70 9.37
N SER A 499 -1.53 19.86 8.06
CA SER A 499 -0.32 19.51 7.36
C SER A 499 0.26 20.69 6.58
N ARG A 500 1.59 20.74 6.50
CA ARG A 500 2.29 21.80 5.79
C ARG A 500 3.61 21.31 5.21
N ASP A 501 3.92 21.83 4.02
CA ASP A 501 5.22 21.70 3.39
C ASP A 501 6.13 22.85 3.77
N PHE A 502 7.36 22.53 4.17
CA PHE A 502 8.44 23.47 4.47
C PHE A 502 9.63 23.24 3.55
N VAL A 503 10.58 24.19 3.57
CA VAL A 503 11.85 24.08 2.84
C VAL A 503 11.63 23.77 1.36
N ASN A 504 10.76 24.55 0.70
CA ASN A 504 10.41 24.38 -0.73
C ASN A 504 9.90 22.94 -1.05
N GLY A 505 9.04 22.38 -0.20
CA GLY A 505 8.47 21.05 -0.38
C GLY A 505 9.43 19.90 -0.05
N LYS A 506 10.58 20.17 0.59
CA LYS A 506 11.49 19.11 1.03
C LYS A 506 11.13 18.52 2.38
N LEU A 507 10.43 19.26 3.21
CA LEU A 507 9.99 18.82 4.53
C LEU A 507 8.47 18.93 4.61
N TYR A 508 7.80 17.79 4.65
CA TYR A 508 6.38 17.68 4.96
C TYR A 508 6.22 17.40 6.45
N THR A 509 5.25 18.05 7.08
CA THR A 509 4.86 17.77 8.47
C THR A 509 3.35 17.74 8.59
N GLU A 510 2.85 16.89 9.48
CA GLU A 510 1.44 16.78 9.82
C GLU A 510 1.28 16.60 11.32
N LEU A 511 0.39 17.39 11.90
CA LEU A 511 -0.12 17.22 13.27
C LEU A 511 -1.53 16.68 13.17
N SER A 512 -1.86 15.65 13.94
CA SER A 512 -3.19 15.06 13.97
C SER A 512 -3.68 14.89 15.40
N PHE A 513 -4.99 14.94 15.55
CA PHE A 513 -5.68 14.61 16.81
C PHE A 513 -6.94 13.84 16.49
N ARG A 514 -7.19 12.76 17.27
CA ARG A 514 -8.40 11.95 17.16
C ARG A 514 -8.96 11.69 18.54
N HIS A 515 -10.26 11.82 18.67
CA HIS A 515 -11.02 11.36 19.83
C HIS A 515 -11.81 10.12 19.45
N VAL A 516 -11.60 9.05 20.16
CA VAL A 516 -12.22 7.75 19.93
C VAL A 516 -13.16 7.46 21.10
N ASN A 517 -14.42 7.21 20.78
CA ASN A 517 -15.43 6.76 21.74
C ASN A 517 -16.03 5.46 21.20
N TYR A 518 -15.79 4.35 21.88
CA TYR A 518 -16.33 3.07 21.48
C TYR A 518 -16.90 2.27 22.66
N THR A 519 -17.92 1.52 22.36
CA THR A 519 -18.58 0.62 23.32
C THR A 519 -18.37 -0.81 22.87
N LEU A 520 -17.74 -1.61 23.71
CA LEU A 520 -17.68 -3.05 23.52
C LEU A 520 -19.06 -3.64 23.84
N LYS A 521 -19.59 -4.49 22.98
CA LYS A 521 -20.94 -5.09 23.15
C LYS A 521 -21.05 -5.97 24.40
N THR A 522 -19.95 -6.21 25.08
CA THR A 522 -19.89 -7.05 26.29
C THR A 522 -19.89 -6.28 27.58
N THR A 523 -19.39 -5.02 27.67
CA THR A 523 -19.27 -4.41 29.01
C THR A 523 -19.00 -2.90 29.10
N THR A 524 -18.18 -2.26 28.30
CA THR A 524 -17.65 -0.94 28.71
C THR A 524 -17.61 0.07 27.57
N ASN A 525 -17.85 1.33 27.96
CA ASN A 525 -17.57 2.47 27.10
C ASN A 525 -16.10 2.89 27.30
N GLU A 526 -15.33 2.89 26.25
CA GLU A 526 -13.92 3.24 26.26
C GLU A 526 -13.68 4.52 25.48
N LEU A 527 -12.92 5.42 26.09
CA LEU A 527 -12.51 6.68 25.49
C LEU A 527 -11.01 6.66 25.27
N GLU A 528 -10.58 7.12 24.10
CA GLU A 528 -9.16 7.24 23.79
C GLU A 528 -8.91 8.57 23.07
N ASN A 529 -7.90 9.32 23.50
CA ASN A 529 -7.44 10.52 22.82
C ASN A 529 -6.08 10.24 22.20
N ILE A 530 -5.98 10.44 20.90
CA ILE A 530 -4.79 10.08 20.12
C ILE A 530 -4.23 11.36 19.48
N GLY A 531 -2.98 11.69 19.80
CA GLY A 531 -2.23 12.77 19.17
C GLY A 531 -1.11 12.22 18.31
N GLY A 532 -0.93 12.76 17.10
CA GLY A 532 0.08 12.29 16.15
C GLY A 532 0.91 13.42 15.57
N LEU A 533 2.17 13.13 15.29
CA LEU A 533 3.10 13.97 14.53
C LEU A 533 3.76 13.11 13.46
N SER A 534 3.59 13.48 12.19
CA SER A 534 4.27 12.85 11.07
C SER A 534 5.21 13.84 10.40
N MET A 535 6.37 13.36 10.00
CA MET A 535 7.39 14.13 9.30
C MET A 535 7.99 13.33 8.16
N SER A 536 8.17 13.95 7.01
CA SER A 536 8.91 13.38 5.89
C SER A 536 9.87 14.43 5.34
N TRP A 537 11.16 14.18 5.50
CA TRP A 537 12.22 15.11 5.13
C TRP A 537 13.14 14.54 4.05
N ARG A 538 13.11 15.16 2.91
CA ARG A 538 14.01 14.88 1.80
C ARG A 538 15.31 15.69 2.00
N ILE A 539 16.27 15.08 2.68
CA ILE A 539 17.56 15.71 3.02
C ILE A 539 18.35 15.97 1.73
N THR A 540 18.43 14.98 0.85
CA THR A 540 19.03 15.11 -0.48
C THR A 540 18.10 14.52 -1.54
N LYS A 541 18.46 14.61 -2.84
CA LYS A 541 17.70 13.95 -3.92
C LYS A 541 17.58 12.42 -3.73
N LYS A 542 18.51 11.82 -2.99
CA LYS A 542 18.62 10.36 -2.81
C LYS A 542 18.38 9.90 -1.37
N LEU A 543 18.36 10.81 -0.39
CA LEU A 543 18.22 10.50 1.03
C LEU A 543 16.92 11.07 1.59
N LEU A 544 16.08 10.20 2.12
CA LEU A 544 14.81 10.49 2.77
C LEU A 544 14.85 10.04 4.23
N LEU A 545 14.40 10.88 5.12
CA LEU A 545 14.06 10.57 6.50
C LEU A 545 12.56 10.71 6.69
N SER A 546 11.92 9.69 7.25
CA SER A 546 10.52 9.76 7.69
C SER A 546 10.45 9.42 9.18
N ALA A 547 9.64 10.15 9.92
CA ALA A 547 9.40 9.90 11.33
C ALA A 547 7.90 10.12 11.62
N ASP A 548 7.31 9.18 12.33
CA ASP A 548 5.94 9.25 12.82
C ASP A 548 5.97 8.98 14.32
N PHE A 549 5.28 9.79 15.07
CA PHE A 549 5.07 9.62 16.51
C PHE A 549 3.59 9.74 16.80
N GLU A 550 3.07 8.80 17.58
CA GLU A 550 1.69 8.82 18.04
C GLU A 550 1.66 8.49 19.53
N GLY A 551 0.90 9.27 20.28
CA GLY A 551 0.60 9.03 21.68
C GLY A 551 -0.90 8.93 21.90
N SER A 552 -1.35 7.98 22.71
CA SER A 552 -2.74 7.82 23.07
C SER A 552 -2.92 7.78 24.59
N LEU A 553 -4.03 8.36 25.04
CA LEU A 553 -4.49 8.32 26.43
C LEU A 553 -5.85 7.63 26.45
N ASP A 554 -5.95 6.53 27.18
CA ASP A 554 -7.20 5.77 27.34
C ASP A 554 -8.09 6.33 28.49
N THR A 555 -9.24 5.71 28.71
CA THR A 555 -10.19 6.03 29.78
C THR A 555 -9.56 6.06 31.17
N TYR A 556 -8.50 5.30 31.37
CA TYR A 556 -7.78 5.20 32.66
C TYR A 556 -6.57 6.14 32.74
N ASN A 557 -6.43 7.10 31.82
CA ASN A 557 -5.28 7.99 31.69
C ASN A 557 -3.95 7.24 31.48
N LYS A 558 -4.01 6.03 30.98
CA LYS A 558 -2.82 5.26 30.65
C LYS A 558 -2.26 5.74 29.32
N LEU A 559 -1.01 6.21 29.36
CA LEU A 559 -0.30 6.67 28.17
C LEU A 559 0.30 5.46 27.43
N GLN A 560 -0.09 5.32 26.18
CA GLN A 560 0.58 4.46 25.23
C GLN A 560 1.20 5.32 24.14
N TRP A 561 2.32 4.90 23.60
CA TRP A 561 2.92 5.62 22.48
C TRP A 561 3.60 4.69 21.51
N ARG A 562 3.67 5.12 20.29
CA ARG A 562 4.39 4.42 19.22
C ARG A 562 5.19 5.41 18.39
N SER A 563 6.31 4.96 17.88
CA SER A 563 7.09 5.73 16.92
C SER A 563 7.56 4.86 15.77
N PHE A 564 7.68 5.48 14.63
CA PHE A 564 8.25 4.91 13.44
C PHE A 564 9.31 5.86 12.90
N ILE A 565 10.50 5.35 12.64
CA ILE A 565 11.58 6.12 12.00
C ILE A 565 12.07 5.30 10.82
N ASN A 566 12.22 5.94 9.66
CA ASN A 566 12.75 5.31 8.46
C ASN A 566 13.77 6.23 7.78
N ILE A 567 14.92 5.67 7.45
CA ILE A 567 15.94 6.30 6.63
C ILE A 567 16.08 5.48 5.37
N SER A 568 15.98 6.12 4.22
CA SER A 568 16.05 5.47 2.92
C SER A 568 17.03 6.21 2.01
N GLN A 569 17.98 5.47 1.45
CA GLN A 569 18.98 5.95 0.50
C GLN A 569 18.80 5.25 -0.84
N ARG A 570 18.77 6.03 -1.93
CA ARG A 570 18.82 5.55 -3.32
C ARG A 570 20.22 5.74 -3.90
N PHE A 571 20.57 4.95 -4.87
CA PHE A 571 21.82 5.07 -5.60
C PHE A 571 21.69 4.69 -7.07
#